data_2fd2c6b1282933dee8434fa4d25276c0
#
_entry.id   2fd2c6b1282933dee8434fa4d25276c0
#
_cell.length_a   1.000
_cell.length_b   1.000
_cell.length_c   1.000
_cell.angle_alpha   90.00
_cell.angle_beta   90.00
_cell.angle_gamma   90.00
#
_symmetry.space_group_name_H-M   'P 1'
#
loop_
_entity.id
_entity.type
_entity.pdbx_description
1 polymer ?
#
loop_
_entity_poly.entity_id
_entity_poly.type
_entity_poly.pdbx_seq_one_letter_code
_entity_poly.pdbx_strand_id
1 'polypeptide(L)'
;METPFPQALIAGFERVAAWADLLDEINVFPVADGDTGRNLVVSLSPLRQAAQGRERIIRELLLSARGNSGNIAARFFSGLLMADSARDLAGAVRQGRDRAWQAVHDPKPGTMLTVFDALVEAVEESQAMADAPWRERVLRRLEQAVFSTPELLPILKAAGVVDAGALGAFIFLDGFFSVLAGDGDGFRPITEIFKGYLKVSPAFSAEAETGCCVDTVLQVEGEAGDDLQGLSAVGESVVVLRNGDYLKVHLHARDGQKARSDLAAFGKVVRWSADDLGAQVRSFRRRPVEQAVHIMTDAAGSISRETTAELGVTLLESYITAGEKSLPETHFVPEELYEAMRRGVKVSTAQASLFERHQHYQSVLDRYPRVLYLCVGSVFTGNCAAAMAWQQQHDREGRFTIIDSGAASGRLGLMALATARFARETRDAEAVIRFAREGAARCQEYVFLDTLRYLAAGG
;
A
#
# COMPACT_ATOMS: atom_id res chain seq x y z
N MET A 1 1.24 21.44 23.23
CA MET A 1 0.99 21.11 21.80
C MET A 1 1.55 19.71 21.61
N GLU A 2 0.67 18.78 21.25
CA GLU A 2 1.12 17.44 20.85
C GLU A 2 2.09 17.58 19.69
N THR A 3 3.15 16.78 19.70
CA THR A 3 4.13 16.79 18.61
C THR A 3 3.42 16.33 17.33
N PRO A 4 3.60 16.96 16.18
CA PRO A 4 2.93 16.56 14.93
C PRO A 4 3.44 15.21 14.37
N PHE A 5 4.33 14.53 15.09
CA PHE A 5 5.01 13.33 14.61
C PHE A 5 4.07 12.15 14.33
N PRO A 6 3.12 11.77 15.21
CA PRO A 6 2.15 10.72 14.89
C PRO A 6 1.27 11.07 13.69
N GLN A 7 0.81 12.32 13.59
CA GLN A 7 0.02 12.80 12.46
C GLN A 7 0.81 12.77 11.14
N ALA A 8 2.11 13.09 11.20
CA ALA A 8 3.00 13.00 10.05
C ALA A 8 3.16 11.55 9.56
N LEU A 9 3.31 10.58 10.47
CA LEU A 9 3.36 9.16 10.12
C LEU A 9 2.06 8.68 9.46
N ILE A 10 0.91 9.12 9.98
CA ILE A 10 -0.41 8.81 9.41
C ILE A 10 -0.52 9.38 8.01
N ALA A 11 -0.19 10.66 7.81
CA ALA A 11 -0.26 11.31 6.50
C ALA A 11 0.67 10.64 5.46
N GLY A 12 1.88 10.25 5.87
CA GLY A 12 2.79 9.49 5.02
C GLY A 12 2.18 8.16 4.57
N PHE A 13 1.59 7.41 5.50
CA PHE A 13 0.89 6.16 5.20
C PHE A 13 -0.30 6.39 4.24
N GLU A 14 -1.16 7.37 4.52
CA GLU A 14 -2.36 7.66 3.73
C GLU A 14 -2.03 8.08 2.29
N ARG A 15 -0.90 8.78 2.09
CA ARG A 15 -0.42 9.05 0.73
C ARG A 15 0.04 7.79 0.01
N VAL A 16 0.78 6.89 0.67
CA VAL A 16 1.16 5.60 0.06
C VAL A 16 -0.07 4.79 -0.32
N ALA A 17 -1.08 4.74 0.54
CA ALA A 17 -2.33 4.05 0.26
C ALA A 17 -3.01 4.57 -1.01
N ALA A 18 -3.02 5.89 -1.21
CA ALA A 18 -3.61 6.51 -2.40
C ALA A 18 -2.85 6.24 -3.72
N TRP A 19 -1.58 5.87 -3.65
CA TRP A 19 -0.73 5.59 -4.81
C TRP A 19 -0.38 4.11 -4.97
N ALA A 20 -0.96 3.23 -4.14
CA ALA A 20 -0.60 1.81 -4.09
C ALA A 20 -0.78 1.12 -5.45
N ASP A 21 -1.87 1.39 -6.19
CA ASP A 21 -2.11 0.81 -7.51
C ASP A 21 -1.01 1.19 -8.51
N LEU A 22 -0.52 2.45 -8.49
CA LEU A 22 0.61 2.87 -9.33
C LEU A 22 1.89 2.12 -8.98
N LEU A 23 2.17 1.95 -7.68
CA LEU A 23 3.35 1.22 -7.22
C LEU A 23 3.30 -0.25 -7.65
N ASP A 24 2.12 -0.88 -7.62
CA ASP A 24 1.93 -2.23 -8.15
C ASP A 24 2.14 -2.29 -9.67
N GLU A 25 1.64 -1.29 -10.42
CA GLU A 25 1.77 -1.23 -11.89
C GLU A 25 3.21 -1.11 -12.40
N ILE A 26 4.11 -0.49 -11.62
CA ILE A 26 5.52 -0.30 -12.02
C ILE A 26 6.48 -1.28 -11.34
N ASN A 27 5.98 -2.20 -10.53
CA ASN A 27 6.79 -3.14 -9.77
C ASN A 27 7.40 -4.22 -10.69
N VAL A 28 8.66 -4.05 -11.07
CA VAL A 28 9.40 -5.00 -11.92
C VAL A 28 10.61 -5.61 -11.24
N PHE A 29 10.99 -5.18 -10.04
CA PHE A 29 12.15 -5.65 -9.28
C PHE A 29 11.80 -5.98 -7.83
N PRO A 30 12.36 -7.05 -7.22
CA PRO A 30 13.24 -8.06 -7.82
C PRO A 30 12.53 -8.98 -8.80
N VAL A 31 11.21 -9.09 -8.70
CA VAL A 31 10.31 -9.85 -9.58
C VAL A 31 9.17 -8.93 -10.02
N ALA A 32 8.67 -9.12 -11.23
CA ALA A 32 7.53 -8.37 -11.76
C ALA A 32 6.21 -9.03 -11.31
N ASP A 33 5.91 -8.97 -10.02
CA ASP A 33 4.74 -9.57 -9.37
C ASP A 33 3.61 -8.58 -9.06
N GLY A 34 3.91 -7.27 -9.15
CA GLY A 34 2.91 -6.21 -9.03
C GLY A 34 2.28 -6.14 -7.64
N ASP A 35 3.08 -6.21 -6.59
CA ASP A 35 2.57 -6.27 -5.21
C ASP A 35 3.20 -5.26 -4.24
N THR A 36 4.15 -4.43 -4.69
CA THR A 36 4.87 -3.47 -3.83
C THR A 36 3.93 -2.50 -3.12
N GLY A 37 2.96 -1.93 -3.82
CA GLY A 37 2.02 -0.96 -3.25
C GLY A 37 1.17 -1.58 -2.14
N ARG A 38 0.52 -2.70 -2.43
CA ARG A 38 -0.30 -3.40 -1.42
C ARG A 38 0.52 -3.97 -0.27
N ASN A 39 1.75 -4.44 -0.52
CA ASN A 39 2.65 -4.88 0.54
C ASN A 39 3.02 -3.73 1.48
N LEU A 40 3.31 -2.53 0.95
CA LEU A 40 3.54 -1.33 1.75
C LEU A 40 2.29 -0.93 2.55
N VAL A 41 1.10 -0.94 1.94
CA VAL A 41 -0.16 -0.61 2.62
C VAL A 41 -0.41 -1.56 3.79
N VAL A 42 -0.31 -2.88 3.58
CA VAL A 42 -0.52 -3.86 4.67
C VAL A 42 0.54 -3.71 5.76
N SER A 43 1.80 -3.58 5.37
CA SER A 43 2.92 -3.53 6.31
C SER A 43 2.95 -2.27 7.15
N LEU A 44 2.56 -1.13 6.58
CA LEU A 44 2.58 0.17 7.24
C LEU A 44 1.24 0.57 7.87
N SER A 45 0.18 -0.22 7.70
CA SER A 45 -1.15 0.05 8.30
C SER A 45 -1.13 0.28 9.82
N PRO A 46 -0.23 -0.33 10.63
CA PRO A 46 -0.13 -0.03 12.05
C PRO A 46 0.21 1.43 12.34
N LEU A 47 0.86 2.16 11.42
CA LEU A 47 1.18 3.58 11.58
C LEU A 47 -0.06 4.48 11.70
N ARG A 48 -1.24 4.02 11.23
CA ARG A 48 -2.51 4.72 11.46
C ARG A 48 -2.87 4.85 12.94
N GLN A 49 -2.28 4.00 13.76
CA GLN A 49 -2.46 4.00 15.21
C GLN A 49 -1.22 4.54 15.95
N ALA A 50 -0.38 5.34 15.31
CA ALA A 50 0.91 5.81 15.83
C ALA A 50 0.81 6.51 17.21
N ALA A 51 -0.35 7.05 17.57
CA ALA A 51 -0.60 7.64 18.88
C ALA A 51 -0.80 6.61 20.02
N GLN A 52 -0.93 5.30 19.73
CA GLN A 52 -1.30 4.27 20.72
C GLN A 52 -0.12 3.60 21.44
N GLY A 53 1.09 4.08 21.24
CA GLY A 53 2.29 3.57 21.92
C GLY A 53 3.29 2.93 20.98
N ARG A 54 4.54 3.38 21.10
CA ARG A 54 5.66 3.04 20.20
C ARG A 54 5.95 1.54 20.11
N GLU A 55 6.13 0.88 21.25
CA GLU A 55 6.51 -0.53 21.31
C GLU A 55 5.47 -1.44 20.64
N ARG A 56 4.20 -1.12 20.85
CA ARG A 56 3.10 -1.83 20.22
C ARG A 56 3.16 -1.67 18.71
N ILE A 57 3.30 -0.44 18.20
CA ILE A 57 3.35 -0.18 16.76
C ILE A 57 4.56 -0.87 16.11
N ILE A 58 5.74 -0.83 16.74
CA ILE A 58 6.93 -1.55 16.23
C ILE A 58 6.66 -3.05 16.12
N ARG A 59 6.05 -3.66 17.15
CA ARG A 59 5.69 -5.08 17.09
C ARG A 59 4.71 -5.39 15.97
N GLU A 60 3.69 -4.56 15.79
CA GLU A 60 2.67 -4.75 14.76
C GLU A 60 3.23 -4.52 13.34
N LEU A 61 4.11 -3.54 13.13
CA LEU A 61 4.83 -3.36 11.87
C LEU A 61 5.57 -4.64 11.47
N LEU A 62 6.29 -5.25 12.41
CA LEU A 62 7.04 -6.48 12.13
C LEU A 62 6.12 -7.67 11.83
N LEU A 63 5.01 -7.79 12.53
CA LEU A 63 4.04 -8.88 12.33
C LEU A 63 3.20 -8.71 11.05
N SER A 64 2.94 -7.46 10.64
CA SER A 64 2.15 -7.15 9.45
C SER A 64 2.97 -7.14 8.17
N ALA A 65 4.30 -7.03 8.27
CA ALA A 65 5.20 -6.92 7.14
C ALA A 65 5.01 -8.05 6.12
N ARG A 66 4.94 -7.69 4.82
CA ARG A 66 4.77 -8.60 3.69
C ARG A 66 5.68 -8.22 2.53
N GLY A 67 6.13 -9.23 1.81
CA GLY A 67 7.00 -9.05 0.65
C GLY A 67 8.34 -8.40 1.00
N ASN A 68 9.20 -8.20 0.02
CA ASN A 68 10.47 -7.48 0.21
C ASN A 68 10.24 -6.05 0.69
N SER A 69 9.43 -5.28 -0.04
CA SER A 69 9.18 -3.86 0.21
C SER A 69 8.62 -3.60 1.61
N GLY A 70 7.62 -4.40 2.02
CA GLY A 70 6.99 -4.25 3.33
C GLY A 70 7.91 -4.62 4.48
N ASN A 71 8.72 -5.66 4.35
CA ASN A 71 9.68 -6.06 5.38
C ASN A 71 10.80 -5.03 5.53
N ILE A 72 11.36 -4.53 4.44
CA ILE A 72 12.38 -3.47 4.45
C ILE A 72 11.81 -2.19 5.08
N ALA A 73 10.63 -1.75 4.65
CA ALA A 73 9.95 -0.58 5.19
C ALA A 73 9.66 -0.74 6.70
N ALA A 74 9.14 -1.88 7.15
CA ALA A 74 8.88 -2.13 8.57
C ALA A 74 10.15 -1.99 9.42
N ARG A 75 11.30 -2.44 8.92
CA ARG A 75 12.59 -2.27 9.60
C ARG A 75 13.03 -0.81 9.67
N PHE A 76 12.90 -0.08 8.58
CA PHE A 76 13.18 1.35 8.57
C PHE A 76 12.30 2.08 9.58
N PHE A 77 10.98 1.90 9.51
CA PHE A 77 10.05 2.59 10.41
C PHE A 77 10.20 2.19 11.87
N SER A 78 10.65 0.96 12.16
CA SER A 78 10.98 0.56 13.55
C SER A 78 12.13 1.40 14.14
N GLY A 79 13.03 1.91 13.32
CA GLY A 79 14.07 2.85 13.73
C GLY A 79 13.57 4.29 13.79
N LEU A 80 12.82 4.73 12.76
CA LEU A 80 12.24 6.08 12.70
C LEU A 80 11.33 6.38 13.90
N LEU A 81 10.56 5.39 14.36
CA LEU A 81 9.70 5.48 15.55
C LEU A 81 10.48 5.69 16.86
N MET A 82 11.80 5.61 16.85
CA MET A 82 12.61 5.94 18.04
C MET A 82 12.74 7.46 18.25
N ALA A 83 12.35 8.29 17.27
CA ALA A 83 12.28 9.74 17.45
C ALA A 83 11.05 10.12 18.30
N ASP A 84 11.24 10.98 19.28
CA ASP A 84 10.18 11.63 20.06
C ASP A 84 9.88 13.05 19.56
N SER A 85 10.82 13.61 18.80
CA SER A 85 10.72 14.98 18.30
C SER A 85 11.54 15.17 17.01
N ALA A 86 11.36 16.31 16.36
CA ALA A 86 12.17 16.67 15.20
C ALA A 86 13.68 16.74 15.50
N ARG A 87 14.08 16.97 16.78
CA ARG A 87 15.49 16.99 17.19
C ARG A 87 16.14 15.62 17.12
N ASP A 88 15.37 14.57 17.36
CA ASP A 88 15.84 13.18 17.38
C ASP A 88 15.81 12.55 15.98
N LEU A 89 15.22 13.26 14.99
CA LEU A 89 14.91 12.73 13.68
C LEU A 89 16.14 12.17 12.95
N ALA A 90 17.28 12.89 12.94
CA ALA A 90 18.48 12.43 12.24
C ALA A 90 19.02 11.11 12.80
N GLY A 91 19.05 10.99 14.13
CA GLY A 91 19.47 9.74 14.79
C GLY A 91 18.53 8.58 14.49
N ALA A 92 17.22 8.83 14.52
CA ALA A 92 16.19 7.83 14.24
C ALA A 92 16.19 7.41 12.77
N VAL A 93 16.35 8.34 11.84
CA VAL A 93 16.47 8.05 10.39
C VAL A 93 17.71 7.20 10.12
N ARG A 94 18.88 7.55 10.71
CA ARG A 94 20.09 6.74 10.57
C ARG A 94 19.89 5.33 11.12
N GLN A 95 19.29 5.19 12.30
CA GLN A 95 19.00 3.90 12.90
C GLN A 95 18.03 3.09 12.01
N GLY A 96 17.00 3.74 11.45
CA GLY A 96 16.07 3.11 10.52
C GLY A 96 16.75 2.60 9.26
N ARG A 97 17.60 3.43 8.66
CA ARG A 97 18.41 3.08 7.49
C ARG A 97 19.29 1.86 7.78
N ASP A 98 20.04 1.88 8.87
CA ASP A 98 20.95 0.78 9.23
C ASP A 98 20.20 -0.53 9.45
N ARG A 99 19.05 -0.48 10.13
CA ARG A 99 18.18 -1.65 10.31
C ARG A 99 17.63 -2.19 8.97
N ALA A 100 17.26 -1.31 8.04
CA ALA A 100 16.75 -1.70 6.74
C ALA A 100 17.83 -2.39 5.89
N TRP A 101 19.05 -1.86 5.85
CA TRP A 101 20.20 -2.48 5.16
C TRP A 101 20.55 -3.84 5.74
N GLN A 102 20.59 -3.97 7.08
CA GLN A 102 20.91 -5.22 7.77
C GLN A 102 19.85 -6.31 7.60
N ALA A 103 18.61 -5.95 7.28
CA ALA A 103 17.52 -6.92 7.12
C ALA A 103 17.61 -7.74 5.83
N VAL A 104 18.32 -7.24 4.82
CA VAL A 104 18.40 -7.87 3.48
C VAL A 104 19.70 -8.65 3.35
N HIS A 105 19.62 -9.89 2.89
CA HIS A 105 20.80 -10.75 2.73
C HIS A 105 21.78 -10.23 1.66
N ASP A 106 21.26 -9.82 0.50
CA ASP A 106 22.05 -9.26 -0.62
C ASP A 106 21.47 -7.90 -1.04
N PRO A 107 21.70 -6.84 -0.23
CA PRO A 107 21.10 -5.55 -0.47
C PRO A 107 21.61 -4.90 -1.75
N LYS A 108 20.69 -4.38 -2.57
CA LYS A 108 21.03 -3.74 -3.84
C LYS A 108 20.79 -2.23 -3.76
N PRO A 109 21.75 -1.40 -4.20
CA PRO A 109 21.47 0.00 -4.50
C PRO A 109 20.50 0.10 -5.67
N GLY A 110 19.80 1.23 -5.77
CA GLY A 110 18.75 1.43 -6.78
C GLY A 110 17.35 0.96 -6.32
N THR A 111 17.20 0.74 -5.01
CA THR A 111 15.94 0.38 -4.36
C THR A 111 15.53 1.42 -3.31
N MET A 112 14.50 1.13 -2.54
CA MET A 112 14.09 1.91 -1.35
C MET A 112 15.27 2.20 -0.40
N LEU A 113 16.27 1.32 -0.33
CA LEU A 113 17.48 1.52 0.48
C LEU A 113 18.26 2.78 0.07
N THR A 114 18.35 3.05 -1.24
CA THR A 114 18.99 4.26 -1.78
C THR A 114 18.26 5.53 -1.35
N VAL A 115 16.93 5.49 -1.25
CA VAL A 115 16.16 6.64 -0.73
C VAL A 115 16.42 6.85 0.75
N PHE A 116 16.59 5.78 1.53
CA PHE A 116 16.92 5.89 2.95
C PHE A 116 18.34 6.44 3.18
N ASP A 117 19.31 6.09 2.33
CA ASP A 117 20.65 6.69 2.37
C ASP A 117 20.58 8.21 2.09
N ALA A 118 19.88 8.60 1.02
CA ALA A 118 19.68 10.00 0.66
C ALA A 118 18.93 10.79 1.76
N LEU A 119 18.00 10.14 2.47
CA LEU A 119 17.27 10.75 3.57
C LEU A 119 18.20 11.06 4.75
N VAL A 120 19.10 10.13 5.12
CA VAL A 120 20.09 10.38 6.19
C VAL A 120 20.91 11.63 5.86
N GLU A 121 21.51 11.67 4.66
CA GLU A 121 22.33 12.80 4.21
C GLU A 121 21.50 14.11 4.24
N ALA A 122 20.29 14.10 3.68
CA ALA A 122 19.46 15.31 3.58
C ALA A 122 19.00 15.84 4.94
N VAL A 123 18.68 14.98 5.90
CA VAL A 123 18.27 15.39 7.25
C VAL A 123 19.45 15.92 8.05
N GLU A 124 20.64 15.31 7.93
CA GLU A 124 21.86 15.78 8.60
C GLU A 124 22.30 17.15 8.08
N GLU A 125 22.31 17.34 6.75
CA GLU A 125 22.58 18.64 6.13
C GLU A 125 21.58 19.71 6.59
N SER A 126 20.29 19.34 6.70
CA SER A 126 19.22 20.27 7.08
C SER A 126 19.25 20.69 8.55
N GLN A 127 19.74 19.84 9.44
CA GLN A 127 19.93 20.21 10.86
C GLN A 127 21.04 21.24 11.05
N ALA A 128 22.03 21.28 10.16
CA ALA A 128 23.09 22.27 10.18
C ALA A 128 22.65 23.66 9.67
N MET A 129 21.51 23.71 8.96
CA MET A 129 20.96 24.93 8.35
C MET A 129 19.54 25.20 8.89
N ALA A 130 19.43 26.03 9.91
CA ALA A 130 18.17 26.32 10.60
C ALA A 130 17.22 27.28 9.84
N ASP A 131 17.22 27.28 8.50
CA ASP A 131 16.42 28.18 7.65
C ASP A 131 15.25 27.48 6.93
N ALA A 132 14.17 28.23 6.69
CA ALA A 132 13.09 27.80 5.78
C ALA A 132 13.64 27.80 4.34
N PRO A 133 13.77 26.78 3.67
CA PRO A 133 13.01 25.75 3.03
C PRO A 133 13.66 24.33 3.16
N TRP A 134 13.94 23.89 4.36
CA TRP A 134 14.55 22.60 4.59
C TRP A 134 13.77 21.43 3.95
N ARG A 135 12.42 21.47 3.99
CA ARG A 135 11.56 20.45 3.38
C ARG A 135 11.84 20.28 1.89
N GLU A 136 11.88 21.38 1.14
CA GLU A 136 12.13 21.30 -0.31
C GLU A 136 13.52 20.74 -0.64
N ARG A 137 14.54 21.02 0.18
CA ARG A 137 15.88 20.44 -0.01
C ARG A 137 15.86 18.95 0.23
N VAL A 138 15.23 18.50 1.33
CA VAL A 138 15.07 17.07 1.62
C VAL A 138 14.33 16.39 0.47
N LEU A 139 13.17 16.87 0.07
CA LEU A 139 12.39 16.26 -0.99
C LEU A 139 13.13 16.22 -2.33
N ARG A 140 13.83 17.28 -2.72
CA ARG A 140 14.68 17.29 -3.93
C ARG A 140 15.77 16.23 -3.89
N ARG A 141 16.40 16.00 -2.75
CA ARG A 141 17.41 14.95 -2.59
C ARG A 141 16.79 13.57 -2.74
N LEU A 142 15.60 13.35 -2.17
CA LEU A 142 14.86 12.11 -2.31
C LEU A 142 14.38 11.87 -3.76
N GLU A 143 13.90 12.91 -4.45
CA GLU A 143 13.56 12.84 -5.88
C GLU A 143 14.75 12.36 -6.71
N GLN A 144 15.93 12.94 -6.48
CA GLN A 144 17.17 12.54 -7.17
C GLN A 144 17.51 11.08 -6.89
N ALA A 145 17.34 10.61 -5.65
CA ALA A 145 17.56 9.22 -5.29
C ALA A 145 16.61 8.27 -6.04
N VAL A 146 15.32 8.62 -6.16
CA VAL A 146 14.37 7.83 -6.95
C VAL A 146 14.75 7.84 -8.43
N PHE A 147 15.10 8.99 -9.02
CA PHE A 147 15.54 9.08 -10.42
C PHE A 147 16.82 8.31 -10.72
N SER A 148 17.69 8.09 -9.74
CA SER A 148 18.91 7.31 -9.93
C SER A 148 18.66 5.80 -10.01
N THR A 149 17.50 5.30 -9.61
CA THR A 149 17.23 3.85 -9.52
C THR A 149 17.35 3.11 -10.85
N PRO A 150 16.90 3.64 -12.02
CA PRO A 150 17.10 2.97 -13.31
C PRO A 150 18.57 2.90 -13.75
N GLU A 151 19.41 3.81 -13.27
CA GLU A 151 20.84 3.79 -13.60
C GLU A 151 21.59 2.77 -12.74
N LEU A 152 21.07 2.44 -11.56
CA LEU A 152 21.65 1.47 -10.63
C LEU A 152 21.18 0.03 -10.87
N LEU A 153 19.96 -0.15 -11.40
CA LEU A 153 19.36 -1.46 -11.68
C LEU A 153 18.99 -1.60 -13.16
N PRO A 154 19.73 -2.42 -13.93
CA PRO A 154 19.50 -2.57 -15.39
C PRO A 154 18.08 -3.00 -15.78
N ILE A 155 17.40 -3.77 -14.92
CA ILE A 155 16.01 -4.20 -15.17
C ILE A 155 15.03 -3.02 -15.17
N LEU A 156 15.22 -2.03 -14.27
CA LEU A 156 14.41 -0.82 -14.23
C LEU A 156 14.63 0.03 -15.46
N LYS A 157 15.89 0.14 -15.92
CA LYS A 157 16.23 0.83 -17.15
C LYS A 157 15.59 0.17 -18.38
N ALA A 158 15.63 -1.16 -18.45
CA ALA A 158 14.99 -1.92 -19.51
C ALA A 158 13.45 -1.77 -19.49
N ALA A 159 12.87 -1.72 -18.31
CA ALA A 159 11.44 -1.49 -18.11
C ALA A 159 11.01 -0.03 -18.31
N GLY A 160 11.95 0.93 -18.26
CA GLY A 160 11.68 2.37 -18.39
C GLY A 160 10.96 2.97 -17.18
N VAL A 161 11.17 2.40 -15.99
CA VAL A 161 10.50 2.84 -14.74
C VAL A 161 11.51 3.09 -13.62
N VAL A 162 11.10 3.86 -12.63
CA VAL A 162 11.80 3.94 -11.32
C VAL A 162 11.45 2.72 -10.45
N ASP A 163 12.24 2.48 -9.41
CA ASP A 163 11.93 1.43 -8.43
C ASP A 163 10.64 1.75 -7.67
N ALA A 164 9.71 0.79 -7.63
CA ALA A 164 8.42 0.96 -6.98
C ALA A 164 8.55 1.17 -5.46
N GLY A 165 9.47 0.46 -4.82
CA GLY A 165 9.76 0.61 -3.39
C GLY A 165 10.38 1.97 -3.06
N ALA A 166 11.32 2.44 -3.89
CA ALA A 166 11.92 3.77 -3.77
C ALA A 166 10.86 4.88 -3.93
N LEU A 167 10.00 4.76 -4.94
CA LEU A 167 8.89 5.70 -5.14
C LEU A 167 7.92 5.67 -3.95
N GLY A 168 7.57 4.50 -3.44
CA GLY A 168 6.72 4.36 -2.25
C GLY A 168 7.32 5.03 -1.01
N ALA A 169 8.63 4.87 -0.78
CA ALA A 169 9.35 5.56 0.30
C ALA A 169 9.31 7.09 0.11
N PHE A 170 9.53 7.58 -1.11
CA PHE A 170 9.41 9.00 -1.43
C PHE A 170 7.99 9.54 -1.14
N ILE A 171 6.96 8.86 -1.60
CA ILE A 171 5.55 9.27 -1.41
C ILE A 171 5.21 9.33 0.08
N PHE A 172 5.66 8.35 0.88
CA PHE A 172 5.50 8.39 2.32
C PHE A 172 6.18 9.62 2.94
N LEU A 173 7.44 9.84 2.60
CA LEU A 173 8.24 10.92 3.17
C LEU A 173 7.75 12.31 2.75
N ASP A 174 7.19 12.46 1.54
CA ASP A 174 6.55 13.69 1.11
C ASP A 174 5.33 14.03 1.99
N GLY A 175 4.46 13.05 2.29
CA GLY A 175 3.35 13.23 3.23
C GLY A 175 3.82 13.52 4.66
N PHE A 176 4.81 12.76 5.13
CA PHE A 176 5.38 12.91 6.46
C PHE A 176 5.97 14.31 6.68
N PHE A 177 6.83 14.77 5.77
CA PHE A 177 7.47 16.07 5.89
C PHE A 177 6.52 17.25 5.66
N SER A 178 5.44 17.07 4.88
CA SER A 178 4.40 18.11 4.71
C SER A 178 3.76 18.44 6.05
N VAL A 179 3.36 17.44 6.82
CA VAL A 179 2.74 17.65 8.14
C VAL A 179 3.75 18.18 9.14
N LEU A 180 5.00 17.70 9.13
CA LEU A 180 6.05 18.23 10.02
C LEU A 180 6.37 19.71 9.76
N ALA A 181 6.33 20.13 8.50
CA ALA A 181 6.57 21.53 8.12
C ALA A 181 5.34 22.43 8.34
N GLY A 182 4.15 21.85 8.51
CA GLY A 182 2.89 22.62 8.64
C GLY A 182 2.40 23.18 7.31
N ASP A 183 2.82 22.62 6.16
CA ASP A 183 2.56 23.17 4.82
C ASP A 183 1.18 22.78 4.24
N GLY A 184 0.36 22.00 4.96
CA GLY A 184 -0.97 21.58 4.48
C GLY A 184 -0.93 20.62 3.29
N ASP A 185 -1.93 20.69 2.39
CA ASP A 185 -2.19 19.70 1.33
C ASP A 185 -1.55 20.05 -0.03
N GLY A 186 -0.62 20.99 -0.09
CA GLY A 186 0.05 21.44 -1.33
C GLY A 186 1.10 20.48 -1.85
N PHE A 187 0.68 19.32 -2.39
CA PHE A 187 1.57 18.34 -2.99
C PHE A 187 1.74 18.56 -4.50
N ARG A 188 2.97 18.39 -4.99
CA ARG A 188 3.18 18.29 -6.44
C ARG A 188 2.68 16.94 -6.94
N PRO A 189 2.01 16.86 -8.11
CA PRO A 189 1.58 15.58 -8.68
C PRO A 189 2.76 14.63 -8.91
N ILE A 190 2.65 13.41 -8.40
CA ILE A 190 3.67 12.36 -8.58
C ILE A 190 3.92 12.08 -10.07
N THR A 191 2.86 12.15 -10.89
CA THR A 191 2.91 11.97 -12.34
C THR A 191 3.66 13.09 -13.08
N GLU A 192 3.72 14.30 -12.51
CA GLU A 192 4.53 15.39 -13.05
C GLU A 192 5.99 15.27 -12.61
N ILE A 193 6.24 14.97 -11.31
CA ILE A 193 7.59 14.81 -10.78
C ILE A 193 8.34 13.71 -11.55
N PHE A 194 7.73 12.52 -11.66
CA PHE A 194 8.37 11.34 -12.26
C PHE A 194 7.88 11.06 -13.69
N LYS A 195 7.52 12.12 -14.43
CA LYS A 195 7.04 12.00 -15.81
C LYS A 195 8.00 11.20 -16.67
N GLY A 196 7.45 10.19 -17.37
CA GLY A 196 8.21 9.30 -18.26
C GLY A 196 8.77 8.05 -17.59
N TYR A 197 8.64 7.91 -16.25
CA TYR A 197 9.18 6.78 -15.48
C TYR A 197 8.11 5.98 -14.73
N LEU A 198 6.83 6.24 -14.98
CA LEU A 198 5.71 5.63 -14.25
C LEU A 198 4.88 4.65 -15.10
N LYS A 199 5.40 4.25 -16.26
CA LYS A 199 4.72 3.29 -17.14
C LYS A 199 5.73 2.31 -17.70
N VAL A 200 5.55 1.04 -17.37
CA VAL A 200 6.42 -0.03 -17.87
C VAL A 200 6.37 -0.07 -19.40
N SER A 201 7.53 -0.08 -20.03
CA SER A 201 7.68 -0.14 -21.47
C SER A 201 6.90 -1.32 -22.09
N PRO A 202 6.17 -1.14 -23.18
CA PRO A 202 5.53 -2.25 -23.90
C PRO A 202 6.53 -3.30 -24.41
N ALA A 203 7.79 -2.90 -24.61
CA ALA A 203 8.87 -3.80 -25.04
C ALA A 203 9.45 -4.65 -23.89
N PHE A 204 9.16 -4.28 -22.63
CA PHE A 204 9.63 -5.04 -21.48
C PHE A 204 8.84 -6.34 -21.34
N SER A 205 9.56 -7.44 -21.24
CA SER A 205 9.00 -8.76 -20.93
C SER A 205 9.59 -9.24 -19.62
N ALA A 206 8.76 -9.33 -18.59
CA ALA A 206 9.17 -9.96 -17.35
C ALA A 206 9.56 -11.43 -17.60
N GLU A 207 10.61 -11.91 -16.95
CA GLU A 207 10.96 -13.33 -17.00
C GLU A 207 9.84 -14.18 -16.38
N ALA A 208 9.74 -15.43 -16.83
CA ALA A 208 8.79 -16.37 -16.26
C ALA A 208 9.35 -16.85 -14.92
N GLU A 209 8.69 -16.49 -13.86
CA GLU A 209 9.04 -16.96 -12.51
C GLU A 209 8.26 -18.22 -12.15
N THR A 210 8.91 -19.07 -11.39
CA THR A 210 8.31 -20.28 -10.82
C THR A 210 8.64 -20.36 -9.33
N GLY A 211 7.72 -20.92 -8.55
CA GLY A 211 7.90 -21.03 -7.10
C GLY A 211 6.89 -20.20 -6.33
N CYS A 212 7.23 -19.87 -5.12
CA CYS A 212 6.35 -19.15 -4.19
C CYS A 212 7.10 -18.05 -3.44
N CYS A 213 6.37 -16.97 -3.18
CA CYS A 213 6.71 -15.92 -2.24
C CYS A 213 6.28 -16.40 -0.85
N VAL A 214 7.25 -16.58 0.06
CA VAL A 214 7.03 -17.11 1.41
C VAL A 214 7.18 -15.99 2.43
N ASP A 215 6.17 -15.82 3.28
CA ASP A 215 6.23 -15.01 4.49
C ASP A 215 5.94 -15.88 5.71
N THR A 216 6.89 -15.97 6.65
CA THR A 216 6.74 -16.80 7.85
C THR A 216 7.19 -16.11 9.12
N VAL A 217 6.60 -16.50 10.24
CA VAL A 217 7.08 -16.13 11.58
C VAL A 217 7.50 -17.40 12.28
N LEU A 218 8.73 -17.44 12.74
CA LEU A 218 9.31 -18.53 13.51
C LEU A 218 9.44 -18.10 14.96
N GLN A 219 9.13 -18.96 15.89
CA GLN A 219 9.51 -18.82 17.28
C GLN A 219 10.86 -19.50 17.48
N VAL A 220 11.86 -18.72 17.91
CA VAL A 220 13.24 -19.17 18.08
C VAL A 220 13.61 -19.15 19.57
N GLU A 221 14.38 -20.13 20.03
CA GLU A 221 14.89 -20.19 21.40
C GLU A 221 16.33 -19.65 21.47
N GLY A 222 16.58 -18.74 22.41
CA GLY A 222 17.93 -18.21 22.67
C GLY A 222 18.41 -17.14 21.69
N GLU A 223 19.67 -16.75 21.84
CA GLU A 223 20.35 -15.79 20.95
C GLU A 223 20.88 -16.44 19.65
N ALA A 224 20.16 -17.42 19.10
CA ALA A 224 20.51 -17.91 17.78
C ALA A 224 20.56 -16.71 16.83
N GLY A 225 21.76 -16.40 16.32
CA GLY A 225 21.98 -15.23 15.48
C GLY A 225 21.08 -15.28 14.26
N ASP A 226 20.82 -14.11 13.70
CA ASP A 226 20.15 -13.99 12.40
C ASP A 226 21.04 -14.62 11.34
N ASP A 227 20.98 -15.97 11.22
CA ASP A 227 21.80 -16.72 10.25
C ASP A 227 21.24 -16.52 8.84
N LEU A 228 21.53 -15.33 8.29
CA LEU A 228 21.16 -14.98 6.92
C LEU A 228 21.77 -15.95 5.88
N GLN A 229 22.95 -16.54 6.17
CA GLN A 229 23.59 -17.49 5.26
C GLN A 229 22.85 -18.81 5.23
N GLY A 230 22.44 -19.34 6.37
CA GLY A 230 21.62 -20.54 6.43
C GLY A 230 20.27 -20.37 5.75
N LEU A 231 19.62 -19.21 5.94
CA LEU A 231 18.34 -18.88 5.30
C LEU A 231 18.46 -18.70 3.78
N SER A 232 19.59 -18.17 3.27
CA SER A 232 19.82 -18.04 1.83
C SER A 232 19.98 -19.37 1.10
N ALA A 233 20.24 -20.45 1.83
CA ALA A 233 20.23 -21.81 1.26
C ALA A 233 18.79 -22.34 1.03
N VAL A 234 17.79 -21.77 1.70
CA VAL A 234 16.36 -22.13 1.56
C VAL A 234 15.72 -21.44 0.37
N GLY A 235 16.13 -20.21 0.05
CA GLY A 235 15.56 -19.42 -1.05
C GLY A 235 16.31 -18.14 -1.33
N GLU A 236 15.80 -17.39 -2.31
CA GLU A 236 16.34 -16.12 -2.78
C GLU A 236 15.56 -14.93 -2.19
N SER A 237 16.05 -13.70 -2.41
CA SER A 237 15.38 -12.46 -1.94
C SER A 237 15.08 -12.46 -0.43
N VAL A 238 16.01 -12.99 0.37
CA VAL A 238 15.83 -13.20 1.81
C VAL A 238 15.83 -11.87 2.56
N VAL A 239 14.76 -11.61 3.31
CA VAL A 239 14.64 -10.50 4.25
C VAL A 239 14.25 -11.04 5.62
N VAL A 240 14.99 -10.61 6.66
CA VAL A 240 14.83 -11.14 8.01
C VAL A 240 14.64 -10.02 9.03
N LEU A 241 13.64 -10.20 9.89
CA LEU A 241 13.34 -9.29 10.99
C LEU A 241 13.25 -10.07 12.30
N ARG A 242 14.03 -9.66 13.28
CA ARG A 242 13.97 -10.24 14.62
C ARG A 242 13.28 -9.30 15.61
N ASN A 243 12.42 -9.87 16.46
CA ASN A 243 11.80 -9.18 17.59
C ASN A 243 11.67 -10.15 18.78
N GLY A 244 12.60 -10.06 19.72
CA GLY A 244 12.70 -11.02 20.82
C GLY A 244 12.84 -12.46 20.34
N ASP A 245 11.96 -13.33 20.79
CA ASP A 245 11.91 -14.75 20.42
C ASP A 245 11.26 -15.05 19.09
N TYR A 246 10.90 -14.02 18.31
CA TYR A 246 10.27 -14.19 17.00
C TYR A 246 11.19 -13.74 15.89
N LEU A 247 11.29 -14.59 14.87
CA LEU A 247 11.99 -14.33 13.63
C LEU A 247 10.98 -14.29 12.49
N LYS A 248 10.81 -13.15 11.87
CA LYS A 248 10.05 -13.00 10.63
C LYS A 248 11.00 -13.20 9.46
N VAL A 249 10.64 -14.09 8.55
CA VAL A 249 11.42 -14.38 7.34
C VAL A 249 10.53 -14.21 6.12
N HIS A 250 11.03 -13.47 5.14
CA HIS A 250 10.51 -13.42 3.78
C HIS A 250 11.57 -13.98 2.83
N LEU A 251 11.15 -14.81 1.88
CA LEU A 251 12.00 -15.32 0.81
C LEU A 251 11.19 -15.84 -0.38
N HIS A 252 11.86 -15.98 -1.52
CA HIS A 252 11.31 -16.66 -2.69
C HIS A 252 11.87 -18.09 -2.74
N ALA A 253 11.01 -19.11 -2.77
CA ALA A 253 11.39 -20.51 -2.82
C ALA A 253 10.79 -21.21 -4.04
N ARG A 254 11.50 -22.21 -4.57
CA ARG A 254 10.99 -23.04 -5.67
C ARG A 254 9.85 -23.96 -5.24
N ASP A 255 9.89 -24.43 -4.00
CA ASP A 255 8.91 -25.34 -3.40
C ASP A 255 8.58 -24.87 -1.98
N GLY A 256 7.32 -24.44 -1.78
CA GLY A 256 6.87 -23.91 -0.48
C GLY A 256 6.80 -24.96 0.62
N GLN A 257 6.52 -26.22 0.30
CA GLN A 257 6.51 -27.27 1.33
C GLN A 257 7.91 -27.63 1.79
N LYS A 258 8.85 -27.73 0.84
CA LYS A 258 10.26 -27.92 1.16
C LYS A 258 10.79 -26.73 1.98
N ALA A 259 10.53 -25.51 1.57
CA ALA A 259 10.92 -24.31 2.30
C ALA A 259 10.36 -24.29 3.73
N ARG A 260 9.10 -24.70 3.93
CA ARG A 260 8.50 -24.81 5.27
C ARG A 260 9.23 -25.85 6.14
N SER A 261 9.61 -26.97 5.56
CA SER A 261 10.37 -28.01 6.26
C SER A 261 11.77 -27.52 6.63
N ASP A 262 12.47 -26.88 5.69
CA ASP A 262 13.83 -26.38 5.89
C ASP A 262 13.84 -25.24 6.94
N LEU A 263 12.85 -24.32 6.88
CA LEU A 263 12.70 -23.22 7.85
C LEU A 263 12.36 -23.70 9.26
N ALA A 264 11.72 -24.87 9.42
CA ALA A 264 11.46 -25.45 10.72
C ALA A 264 12.74 -25.85 11.50
N ALA A 265 13.89 -25.96 10.82
CA ALA A 265 15.19 -26.16 11.48
C ALA A 265 15.69 -24.89 12.21
N PHE A 266 15.22 -23.70 11.82
CA PHE A 266 15.58 -22.42 12.46
C PHE A 266 14.68 -22.04 13.63
N GLY A 267 13.49 -22.67 13.75
CA GLY A 267 12.56 -22.40 14.83
C GLY A 267 11.17 -22.97 14.56
N LYS A 268 10.29 -22.89 15.57
CA LYS A 268 8.90 -23.35 15.43
C LYS A 268 8.11 -22.40 14.53
N VAL A 269 7.55 -22.91 13.43
CA VAL A 269 6.68 -22.14 12.55
C VAL A 269 5.38 -21.77 13.28
N VAL A 270 5.18 -20.46 13.54
CA VAL A 270 4.01 -19.92 14.22
C VAL A 270 3.00 -19.38 13.22
N ARG A 271 3.49 -18.76 12.13
CA ARG A 271 2.67 -18.23 11.04
C ARG A 271 3.32 -18.61 9.71
N TRP A 272 2.48 -18.93 8.73
CA TRP A 272 2.93 -19.28 7.39
C TRP A 272 2.01 -18.71 6.33
N SER A 273 2.58 -18.09 5.31
CA SER A 273 1.91 -17.72 4.05
C SER A 273 2.82 -18.09 2.90
N ALA A 274 2.27 -18.58 1.81
CA ALA A 274 2.98 -18.85 0.58
C ALA A 274 2.07 -18.58 -0.61
N ASP A 275 2.48 -17.65 -1.46
CA ASP A 275 1.74 -17.21 -2.64
C ASP A 275 2.45 -17.70 -3.92
N ASP A 276 1.68 -18.12 -4.94
CA ASP A 276 2.22 -18.55 -6.25
C ASP A 276 2.81 -17.36 -7.00
N LEU A 277 4.15 -17.28 -7.04
CA LEU A 277 4.89 -16.21 -7.71
C LEU A 277 4.62 -16.18 -9.22
N GLY A 278 4.51 -17.35 -9.83
CA GLY A 278 4.17 -17.46 -11.26
C GLY A 278 2.77 -16.93 -11.57
N ALA A 279 1.80 -17.14 -10.68
CA ALA A 279 0.46 -16.57 -10.83
C ALA A 279 0.48 -15.04 -10.70
N GLN A 280 1.24 -14.49 -9.76
CA GLN A 280 1.42 -13.04 -9.58
C GLN A 280 2.03 -12.41 -10.84
N VAL A 281 3.12 -12.95 -11.37
CA VAL A 281 3.76 -12.47 -12.62
C VAL A 281 2.81 -12.57 -13.83
N ARG A 282 2.03 -13.65 -13.93
CA ARG A 282 1.01 -13.77 -14.99
C ARG A 282 -0.08 -12.71 -14.86
N SER A 283 -0.51 -12.40 -13.64
CA SER A 283 -1.48 -11.33 -13.37
C SER A 283 -0.92 -9.96 -13.73
N PHE A 284 0.32 -9.66 -13.33
CA PHE A 284 1.01 -8.42 -13.67
C PHE A 284 1.11 -8.19 -15.19
N ARG A 285 1.34 -9.26 -15.96
CA ARG A 285 1.41 -9.18 -17.45
C ARG A 285 0.06 -8.87 -18.09
N ARG A 286 -1.06 -9.18 -17.45
CA ARG A 286 -2.42 -8.90 -17.94
C ARG A 286 -2.82 -7.47 -17.60
N ARG A 287 -2.22 -6.51 -18.33
CA ARG A 287 -2.54 -5.10 -18.11
C ARG A 287 -3.99 -4.79 -18.50
N PRO A 288 -4.66 -3.93 -17.71
CA PRO A 288 -5.98 -3.43 -18.08
C PRO A 288 -5.94 -2.75 -19.47
N VAL A 289 -7.02 -2.93 -20.23
CA VAL A 289 -7.21 -2.22 -21.49
C VAL A 289 -7.48 -0.76 -21.19
N GLU A 290 -6.86 0.15 -21.93
CA GLU A 290 -7.13 1.59 -21.83
C GLU A 290 -8.62 1.89 -22.07
N GLN A 291 -9.24 2.58 -21.12
CA GLN A 291 -10.67 2.88 -21.09
C GLN A 291 -10.89 4.37 -21.32
N ALA A 292 -12.05 4.73 -21.92
CA ALA A 292 -12.44 6.14 -22.11
C ALA A 292 -12.74 6.85 -20.77
N VAL A 293 -13.11 6.09 -19.75
CA VAL A 293 -13.41 6.54 -18.38
C VAL A 293 -12.83 5.52 -17.42
N HIS A 294 -12.01 5.96 -16.49
CA HIS A 294 -11.54 5.10 -15.40
C HIS A 294 -12.62 4.93 -14.33
N ILE A 295 -12.83 3.72 -13.87
CA ILE A 295 -13.83 3.42 -12.86
C ILE A 295 -13.19 3.37 -11.48
N MET A 296 -13.78 4.09 -10.54
CA MET A 296 -13.46 4.07 -9.11
C MET A 296 -14.70 3.66 -8.33
N THR A 297 -14.55 2.90 -7.25
CA THR A 297 -15.62 2.55 -6.33
C THR A 297 -15.09 2.31 -4.93
N ASP A 298 -15.99 2.12 -3.95
CA ASP A 298 -15.61 1.80 -2.58
C ASP A 298 -15.40 0.28 -2.39
N ALA A 299 -14.46 -0.10 -1.54
CA ALA A 299 -14.23 -1.49 -1.15
C ALA A 299 -15.48 -2.15 -0.54
N ALA A 300 -16.35 -1.35 0.09
CA ALA A 300 -17.67 -1.76 0.58
C ALA A 300 -18.60 -2.38 -0.49
N GLY A 301 -18.20 -2.41 -1.76
CA GLY A 301 -18.87 -3.11 -2.86
C GLY A 301 -18.64 -4.61 -2.89
N SER A 302 -17.91 -5.19 -1.94
CA SER A 302 -17.61 -6.64 -1.89
C SER A 302 -16.97 -7.17 -3.18
N ILE A 303 -16.03 -6.39 -3.75
CA ILE A 303 -15.28 -6.75 -4.96
C ILE A 303 -13.88 -7.19 -4.54
N SER A 304 -13.40 -8.33 -5.06
CA SER A 304 -12.05 -8.77 -4.80
C SER A 304 -11.00 -7.91 -5.53
N ARG A 305 -9.80 -7.79 -4.95
CA ARG A 305 -8.68 -7.08 -5.57
C ARG A 305 -8.25 -7.68 -6.90
N GLU A 306 -8.32 -9.01 -7.04
CA GLU A 306 -8.00 -9.70 -8.28
C GLU A 306 -8.96 -9.24 -9.40
N THR A 307 -10.25 -9.16 -9.10
CA THR A 307 -11.27 -8.69 -10.05
C THR A 307 -11.07 -7.21 -10.42
N THR A 308 -10.74 -6.36 -9.43
CA THR A 308 -10.50 -4.93 -9.71
C THR A 308 -9.22 -4.71 -10.52
N ALA A 309 -8.16 -5.44 -10.22
CA ALA A 309 -6.91 -5.40 -11.00
C ALA A 309 -7.14 -5.89 -12.44
N GLU A 310 -7.91 -6.97 -12.62
CA GLU A 310 -8.27 -7.47 -13.96
C GLU A 310 -9.06 -6.44 -14.77
N LEU A 311 -10.00 -5.75 -14.15
CA LEU A 311 -10.88 -4.78 -14.83
C LEU A 311 -10.30 -3.36 -14.87
N GLY A 312 -9.22 -3.07 -14.17
CA GLY A 312 -8.64 -1.72 -14.07
C GLY A 312 -9.56 -0.78 -13.28
N VAL A 313 -10.04 -1.21 -12.12
CA VAL A 313 -10.90 -0.44 -11.22
C VAL A 313 -10.09 -0.04 -9.97
N THR A 314 -10.13 1.24 -9.59
CA THR A 314 -9.54 1.70 -8.33
C THR A 314 -10.55 1.53 -7.19
N LEU A 315 -10.10 0.96 -6.07
CA LEU A 315 -10.87 0.85 -4.83
C LEU A 315 -10.48 1.93 -3.83
N LEU A 316 -11.48 2.62 -3.29
CA LEU A 316 -11.33 3.42 -2.09
C LEU A 316 -11.58 2.50 -0.88
N GLU A 317 -10.53 2.27 -0.10
CA GLU A 317 -10.59 1.38 1.05
C GLU A 317 -11.36 1.99 2.22
N SER A 318 -12.06 1.14 2.96
CA SER A 318 -12.38 1.34 4.37
C SER A 318 -11.47 0.45 5.22
N TYR A 319 -11.53 0.60 6.53
CA TYR A 319 -10.66 -0.14 7.44
C TYR A 319 -11.47 -1.00 8.39
N ILE A 320 -11.04 -2.24 8.58
CA ILE A 320 -11.59 -3.13 9.59
C ILE A 320 -10.60 -3.23 10.75
N THR A 321 -11.11 -3.05 11.96
CA THR A 321 -10.35 -3.25 13.19
C THR A 321 -10.94 -4.42 13.97
N ALA A 322 -10.13 -5.44 14.22
CA ALA A 322 -10.47 -6.61 15.00
C ALA A 322 -9.47 -6.75 16.16
N GLY A 323 -9.87 -6.35 17.36
CA GLY A 323 -8.98 -6.24 18.52
C GLY A 323 -7.89 -5.19 18.28
N GLU A 324 -6.63 -5.63 18.21
CA GLU A 324 -5.47 -4.75 17.96
C GLU A 324 -5.15 -4.61 16.46
N LYS A 325 -5.59 -5.55 15.61
CA LYS A 325 -5.28 -5.57 14.17
C LYS A 325 -6.21 -4.63 13.42
N SER A 326 -5.65 -3.68 12.68
CA SER A 326 -6.39 -2.78 11.78
C SER A 326 -5.80 -2.84 10.37
N LEU A 327 -6.61 -3.22 9.39
CA LEU A 327 -6.20 -3.36 7.98
C LEU A 327 -7.24 -2.72 7.07
N PRO A 328 -6.85 -2.33 5.84
CA PRO A 328 -7.81 -2.06 4.79
C PRO A 328 -8.74 -3.27 4.58
N GLU A 329 -10.00 -3.01 4.29
CA GLU A 329 -11.06 -4.02 4.22
C GLU A 329 -10.71 -5.19 3.30
N THR A 330 -10.19 -4.89 2.11
CA THR A 330 -9.87 -5.93 1.11
C THR A 330 -8.61 -6.74 1.44
N HIS A 331 -7.86 -6.36 2.47
CA HIS A 331 -6.68 -7.09 2.96
C HIS A 331 -6.95 -7.95 4.19
N PHE A 332 -8.15 -7.87 4.74
CA PHE A 332 -8.54 -8.75 5.83
C PHE A 332 -8.93 -10.12 5.28
N VAL A 333 -8.38 -11.19 5.87
CA VAL A 333 -8.78 -12.56 5.54
C VAL A 333 -10.15 -12.82 6.18
N PRO A 334 -11.23 -13.10 5.41
CA PRO A 334 -12.58 -13.20 5.95
C PRO A 334 -12.70 -14.26 7.06
N GLU A 335 -12.01 -15.39 6.91
CA GLU A 335 -12.02 -16.50 7.88
C GLU A 335 -11.44 -16.09 9.22
N GLU A 336 -10.32 -15.33 9.21
CA GLU A 336 -9.70 -14.78 10.44
C GLU A 336 -10.65 -13.80 11.14
N LEU A 337 -11.33 -12.97 10.34
CA LEU A 337 -12.30 -12.00 10.85
C LEU A 337 -13.50 -12.68 11.51
N TYR A 338 -14.10 -13.64 10.82
CA TYR A 338 -15.24 -14.38 11.35
C TYR A 338 -14.89 -15.20 12.59
N GLU A 339 -13.68 -15.77 12.63
CA GLU A 339 -13.20 -16.49 13.81
C GLU A 339 -12.98 -15.54 15.01
N ALA A 340 -12.43 -14.36 14.77
CA ALA A 340 -12.31 -13.33 15.80
C ALA A 340 -13.69 -12.92 16.36
N MET A 341 -14.68 -12.71 15.49
CA MET A 341 -16.06 -12.41 15.90
C MET A 341 -16.71 -13.55 16.70
N ARG A 342 -16.50 -14.82 16.30
CA ARG A 342 -17.01 -15.99 17.07
C ARG A 342 -16.41 -16.06 18.47
N ARG A 343 -15.14 -15.67 18.63
CA ARG A 343 -14.45 -15.60 19.91
C ARG A 343 -14.83 -14.36 20.76
N GLY A 344 -15.72 -13.51 20.23
CA GLY A 344 -16.17 -12.30 20.93
C GLY A 344 -15.19 -11.12 20.87
N VAL A 345 -14.21 -11.16 19.95
CA VAL A 345 -13.35 -10.01 19.68
C VAL A 345 -14.20 -8.90 19.08
N LYS A 346 -14.07 -7.69 19.63
CA LYS A 346 -14.76 -6.52 19.09
C LYS A 346 -14.22 -6.20 17.70
N VAL A 347 -15.14 -6.14 16.73
CA VAL A 347 -14.87 -5.74 15.36
C VAL A 347 -15.57 -4.42 15.07
N SER A 348 -14.89 -3.51 14.40
CA SER A 348 -15.44 -2.24 13.96
C SER A 348 -14.89 -1.86 12.59
N THR A 349 -15.63 -1.02 11.86
CA THR A 349 -15.21 -0.44 10.60
C THR A 349 -14.97 1.05 10.76
N ALA A 350 -14.05 1.60 9.96
CA ALA A 350 -13.82 3.03 9.84
C ALA A 350 -13.60 3.41 8.38
N GLN A 351 -14.10 4.56 7.99
CA GLN A 351 -13.79 5.13 6.68
C GLN A 351 -12.32 5.55 6.64
N ALA A 352 -11.76 5.64 5.43
CA ALA A 352 -10.55 6.40 5.18
C ALA A 352 -10.71 7.83 5.71
N SER A 353 -9.63 8.45 6.18
CA SER A 353 -9.65 9.84 6.63
C SER A 353 -10.05 10.77 5.47
N LEU A 354 -10.43 12.00 5.78
CA LEU A 354 -10.72 12.98 4.73
C LEU A 354 -9.47 13.25 3.89
N PHE A 355 -8.31 13.36 4.52
CA PHE A 355 -7.03 13.53 3.83
C PHE A 355 -6.74 12.35 2.88
N GLU A 356 -6.85 11.10 3.34
CA GLU A 356 -6.63 9.92 2.52
C GLU A 356 -7.58 9.87 1.31
N ARG A 357 -8.86 10.17 1.50
CA ARG A 357 -9.83 10.25 0.40
C ARG A 357 -9.45 11.31 -0.63
N HIS A 358 -9.05 12.51 -0.18
CA HIS A 358 -8.58 13.58 -1.07
C HIS A 358 -7.35 13.15 -1.86
N GLN A 359 -6.40 12.44 -1.22
CA GLN A 359 -5.23 11.89 -1.90
C GLN A 359 -5.62 10.84 -2.97
N HIS A 360 -6.62 10.00 -2.70
CA HIS A 360 -7.15 9.05 -3.70
C HIS A 360 -7.78 9.78 -4.89
N TYR A 361 -8.63 10.79 -4.66
CA TYR A 361 -9.24 11.56 -5.76
C TYR A 361 -8.18 12.25 -6.62
N GLN A 362 -7.17 12.83 -5.98
CA GLN A 362 -6.06 13.46 -6.68
C GLN A 362 -5.26 12.44 -7.49
N SER A 363 -4.90 11.29 -6.89
CA SER A 363 -4.09 10.27 -7.56
C SER A 363 -4.76 9.70 -8.81
N VAL A 364 -6.07 9.44 -8.78
CA VAL A 364 -6.78 8.93 -9.94
C VAL A 364 -6.93 9.99 -11.05
N LEU A 365 -7.14 11.27 -10.69
CA LEU A 365 -7.22 12.35 -11.67
C LEU A 365 -5.87 12.76 -12.25
N ASP A 366 -4.78 12.55 -11.54
CA ASP A 366 -3.42 12.74 -12.05
C ASP A 366 -3.06 11.66 -13.09
N ARG A 367 -3.63 10.45 -12.95
CA ARG A 367 -3.33 9.28 -13.80
C ARG A 367 -4.28 9.14 -14.98
N TYR A 368 -5.52 9.55 -14.83
CA TYR A 368 -6.58 9.29 -15.81
C TYR A 368 -7.25 10.57 -16.28
N PRO A 369 -7.48 10.72 -17.59
CA PRO A 369 -8.08 11.93 -18.13
C PRO A 369 -9.54 12.12 -17.70
N ARG A 370 -10.25 11.05 -17.36
CA ARG A 370 -11.64 11.06 -16.91
C ARG A 370 -11.91 9.93 -15.93
N VAL A 371 -12.59 10.22 -14.84
CA VAL A 371 -12.88 9.27 -13.76
C VAL A 371 -14.38 9.25 -13.44
N LEU A 372 -14.95 8.06 -13.33
CA LEU A 372 -16.29 7.82 -12.83
C LEU A 372 -16.21 7.13 -11.47
N TYR A 373 -16.61 7.83 -10.43
CA TYR A 373 -16.70 7.28 -9.07
C TYR A 373 -18.12 6.85 -8.77
N LEU A 374 -18.34 5.53 -8.69
CA LEU A 374 -19.56 4.92 -8.16
C LEU A 374 -19.38 4.76 -6.66
N CYS A 375 -19.87 5.72 -5.88
CA CYS A 375 -19.67 5.71 -4.44
C CYS A 375 -20.74 4.87 -3.73
N VAL A 376 -20.34 4.30 -2.59
CA VAL A 376 -21.28 3.69 -1.64
C VAL A 376 -22.38 4.68 -1.30
N GLY A 377 -23.62 4.20 -1.18
CA GLY A 377 -24.79 5.05 -0.99
C GLY A 377 -24.65 6.03 0.17
N SER A 378 -25.03 7.28 -0.06
CA SER A 378 -24.98 8.36 0.93
C SER A 378 -25.79 8.07 2.20
N VAL A 379 -26.73 7.12 2.13
CA VAL A 379 -27.49 6.61 3.28
C VAL A 379 -26.64 5.80 4.26
N PHE A 380 -25.47 5.30 3.84
CA PHE A 380 -24.58 4.48 4.65
C PHE A 380 -23.34 5.24 5.13
N THR A 381 -22.79 6.15 4.29
CA THR A 381 -21.52 6.83 4.56
C THR A 381 -21.50 8.26 4.03
N GLY A 382 -20.52 9.05 4.51
CA GLY A 382 -20.24 10.39 4.00
C GLY A 382 -19.34 10.45 2.76
N ASN A 383 -19.02 9.33 2.10
CA ASN A 383 -18.05 9.30 1.00
C ASN A 383 -18.51 10.12 -0.20
N CYS A 384 -19.78 10.00 -0.59
CA CYS A 384 -20.35 10.77 -1.70
C CYS A 384 -20.28 12.29 -1.45
N ALA A 385 -20.67 12.74 -0.26
CA ALA A 385 -20.63 14.17 0.11
C ALA A 385 -19.19 14.71 0.12
N ALA A 386 -18.24 13.94 0.64
CA ALA A 386 -16.82 14.33 0.64
C ALA A 386 -16.24 14.44 -0.78
N ALA A 387 -16.57 13.49 -1.66
CA ALA A 387 -16.15 13.53 -3.06
C ALA A 387 -16.73 14.75 -3.80
N MET A 388 -18.02 15.03 -3.62
CA MET A 388 -18.66 16.20 -4.23
C MET A 388 -18.06 17.51 -3.73
N ALA A 389 -17.77 17.64 -2.44
CA ALA A 389 -17.14 18.84 -1.88
C ALA A 389 -15.73 19.03 -2.44
N TRP A 390 -14.97 17.96 -2.55
CA TRP A 390 -13.62 17.99 -3.17
C TRP A 390 -13.68 18.35 -4.65
N GLN A 391 -14.60 17.75 -5.42
CA GLN A 391 -14.82 18.05 -6.84
C GLN A 391 -15.08 19.53 -7.08
N GLN A 392 -15.97 20.16 -6.30
CA GLN A 392 -16.31 21.58 -6.43
C GLN A 392 -15.09 22.50 -6.26
N GLN A 393 -14.12 22.10 -5.44
CA GLN A 393 -12.94 22.91 -5.14
C GLN A 393 -11.79 22.66 -6.12
N HIS A 394 -11.61 21.44 -6.62
CA HIS A 394 -10.40 21.00 -7.30
C HIS A 394 -10.60 20.60 -8.76
N ASP A 395 -11.80 20.13 -9.16
CA ASP A 395 -12.05 19.65 -10.53
C ASP A 395 -12.75 20.72 -11.38
N ARG A 396 -11.98 21.70 -11.85
CA ARG A 396 -12.49 22.78 -12.72
C ARG A 396 -12.83 22.32 -14.13
N GLU A 397 -12.28 21.21 -14.56
CA GLU A 397 -12.42 20.66 -15.92
C GLU A 397 -13.57 19.67 -16.05
N GLY A 398 -14.21 19.28 -14.94
CA GLY A 398 -15.33 18.32 -14.93
C GLY A 398 -14.90 16.90 -15.31
N ARG A 399 -13.67 16.51 -14.96
CA ARG A 399 -13.12 15.16 -15.25
C ARG A 399 -13.57 14.11 -14.26
N PHE A 400 -14.05 14.51 -13.08
CA PHE A 400 -14.47 13.64 -11.99
C PHE A 400 -16.00 13.56 -11.93
N THR A 401 -16.59 12.49 -12.46
CA THR A 401 -18.04 12.24 -12.36
C THR A 401 -18.34 11.39 -11.13
N ILE A 402 -19.22 11.83 -10.26
CA ILE A 402 -19.61 11.14 -9.03
C ILE A 402 -21.07 10.69 -9.17
N ILE A 403 -21.33 9.42 -8.86
CA ILE A 403 -22.67 8.85 -8.82
C ILE A 403 -22.90 8.23 -7.45
N ASP A 404 -23.88 8.77 -6.71
CA ASP A 404 -24.39 8.11 -5.51
C ASP A 404 -25.16 6.84 -5.93
N SER A 405 -24.62 5.69 -5.57
CA SER A 405 -25.22 4.42 -5.97
C SER A 405 -26.51 4.09 -5.20
N GLY A 406 -26.71 4.73 -4.03
CA GLY A 406 -27.76 4.34 -3.08
C GLY A 406 -27.60 2.91 -2.57
N ALA A 407 -26.43 2.31 -2.73
CA ALA A 407 -26.13 0.90 -2.52
C ALA A 407 -24.86 0.69 -1.71
N ALA A 408 -24.71 -0.51 -1.15
CA ALA A 408 -23.47 -1.04 -0.57
C ALA A 408 -23.38 -2.51 -0.98
N SER A 409 -22.33 -3.22 -0.49
CA SER A 409 -22.20 -4.66 -0.66
C SER A 409 -22.37 -5.15 -2.11
N GLY A 410 -23.00 -6.28 -2.32
CA GLY A 410 -23.14 -6.93 -3.64
C GLY A 410 -23.81 -6.08 -4.70
N ARG A 411 -24.75 -5.22 -4.34
CA ARG A 411 -25.40 -4.31 -5.29
C ARG A 411 -24.45 -3.28 -5.85
N LEU A 412 -23.65 -2.61 -4.99
CA LEU A 412 -22.62 -1.68 -5.42
C LEU A 412 -21.57 -2.38 -6.29
N GLY A 413 -21.11 -3.57 -5.84
CA GLY A 413 -20.14 -4.36 -6.57
C GLY A 413 -20.62 -4.76 -7.97
N LEU A 414 -21.86 -5.25 -8.09
CA LEU A 414 -22.42 -5.60 -9.39
C LEU A 414 -22.49 -4.40 -10.34
N MET A 415 -22.91 -3.23 -9.83
CA MET A 415 -22.96 -2.00 -10.61
C MET A 415 -21.57 -1.58 -11.11
N ALA A 416 -20.57 -1.60 -10.23
CA ALA A 416 -19.20 -1.23 -10.56
C ALA A 416 -18.58 -2.20 -11.58
N LEU A 417 -18.76 -3.51 -11.39
CA LEU A 417 -18.25 -4.54 -12.29
C LEU A 417 -18.91 -4.48 -13.68
N ALA A 418 -20.23 -4.31 -13.73
CA ALA A 418 -20.95 -4.19 -15.00
C ALA A 418 -20.51 -2.91 -15.75
N THR A 419 -20.36 -1.80 -15.03
CA THR A 419 -19.89 -0.53 -15.61
C THR A 419 -18.46 -0.65 -16.13
N ALA A 420 -17.55 -1.27 -15.37
CA ALA A 420 -16.17 -1.48 -15.77
C ALA A 420 -16.04 -2.37 -17.01
N ARG A 421 -16.85 -3.44 -17.10
CA ARG A 421 -16.92 -4.29 -18.31
C ARG A 421 -17.41 -3.51 -19.51
N PHE A 422 -18.48 -2.74 -19.37
CA PHE A 422 -19.02 -1.92 -20.44
C PHE A 422 -18.02 -0.83 -20.88
N ALA A 423 -17.28 -0.23 -19.94
CA ALA A 423 -16.25 0.76 -20.26
C ALA A 423 -15.09 0.20 -21.11
N ARG A 424 -14.87 -1.12 -21.11
CA ARG A 424 -13.89 -1.79 -21.98
C ARG A 424 -14.40 -2.05 -23.40
N GLU A 425 -15.71 -2.05 -23.59
CA GLU A 425 -16.36 -2.32 -24.87
C GLU A 425 -16.61 -1.06 -25.70
N THR A 426 -16.59 0.13 -25.06
CA THR A 426 -16.88 1.41 -25.73
C THR A 426 -15.80 2.46 -25.47
N ARG A 427 -15.63 3.36 -26.46
CA ARG A 427 -14.80 4.57 -26.31
C ARG A 427 -15.66 5.81 -25.94
N ASP A 428 -16.97 5.67 -25.80
CA ASP A 428 -17.89 6.75 -25.44
C ASP A 428 -18.04 6.85 -23.91
N ALA A 429 -17.34 7.82 -23.33
CA ALA A 429 -17.38 8.10 -21.90
C ALA A 429 -18.80 8.45 -21.39
N GLU A 430 -19.58 9.18 -22.19
CA GLU A 430 -20.95 9.55 -21.82
C GLU A 430 -21.89 8.33 -21.82
N ALA A 431 -21.67 7.38 -22.73
CA ALA A 431 -22.41 6.14 -22.73
C ALA A 431 -22.14 5.32 -21.46
N VAL A 432 -20.87 5.28 -21.00
CA VAL A 432 -20.51 4.60 -19.74
C VAL A 432 -21.19 5.26 -18.53
N ILE A 433 -21.18 6.58 -18.46
CA ILE A 433 -21.81 7.33 -17.37
C ILE A 433 -23.35 7.13 -17.37
N ARG A 434 -23.98 7.15 -18.54
CA ARG A 434 -25.42 6.85 -18.66
C ARG A 434 -25.73 5.42 -18.21
N PHE A 435 -24.95 4.44 -18.67
CA PHE A 435 -25.09 3.04 -18.26
C PHE A 435 -25.03 2.87 -16.74
N ALA A 436 -24.07 3.52 -16.08
CA ALA A 436 -23.93 3.46 -14.63
C ALA A 436 -25.15 4.06 -13.91
N ARG A 437 -25.66 5.21 -14.37
CA ARG A 437 -26.86 5.86 -13.80
C ARG A 437 -28.12 5.01 -13.97
N GLU A 438 -28.31 4.43 -15.16
CA GLU A 438 -29.44 3.55 -15.43
C GLU A 438 -29.35 2.23 -14.66
N GLY A 439 -28.14 1.68 -14.50
CA GLY A 439 -27.85 0.47 -13.72
C GLY A 439 -28.28 0.62 -12.26
N ALA A 440 -28.03 1.79 -11.66
CA ALA A 440 -28.45 2.08 -10.29
C ALA A 440 -29.96 1.92 -10.06
N ALA A 441 -30.77 2.34 -11.04
CA ALA A 441 -32.23 2.21 -10.97
C ALA A 441 -32.75 0.79 -11.22
N ARG A 442 -31.95 -0.06 -11.88
CA ARG A 442 -32.36 -1.42 -12.28
C ARG A 442 -31.83 -2.51 -11.35
N CYS A 443 -30.87 -2.19 -10.49
CA CYS A 443 -30.26 -3.16 -9.58
C CYS A 443 -30.96 -3.16 -8.22
N GLN A 444 -31.37 -4.33 -7.75
CA GLN A 444 -31.99 -4.52 -6.44
C GLN A 444 -31.16 -5.52 -5.62
N GLU A 445 -31.19 -5.37 -4.31
CA GLU A 445 -30.51 -6.26 -3.38
C GLU A 445 -31.48 -6.75 -2.32
N TYR A 446 -31.41 -8.03 -2.02
CA TYR A 446 -32.15 -8.68 -0.96
C TYR A 446 -31.16 -9.29 0.01
N VAL A 447 -31.23 -8.91 1.27
CA VAL A 447 -30.32 -9.40 2.33
C VAL A 447 -31.07 -10.37 3.23
N PHE A 448 -30.59 -11.60 3.33
CA PHE A 448 -31.12 -12.63 4.21
C PHE A 448 -30.14 -12.84 5.36
N LEU A 449 -30.60 -12.74 6.60
CA LEU A 449 -29.79 -12.89 7.80
C LEU A 449 -30.23 -14.12 8.58
N ASP A 450 -29.31 -15.05 8.86
CA ASP A 450 -29.58 -16.20 9.72
C ASP A 450 -29.77 -15.80 11.18
N THR A 451 -29.15 -14.68 11.59
CA THR A 451 -29.23 -14.16 12.95
C THR A 451 -29.05 -12.64 12.98
N LEU A 452 -29.76 -11.97 13.88
CA LEU A 452 -29.58 -10.53 14.14
C LEU A 452 -28.51 -10.24 15.19
N ARG A 453 -27.89 -11.27 15.79
CA ARG A 453 -26.93 -11.12 16.90
C ARG A 453 -25.82 -10.14 16.59
N TYR A 454 -25.18 -10.27 15.45
CA TYR A 454 -24.03 -9.43 15.07
C TYR A 454 -24.47 -8.02 14.68
N LEU A 455 -25.62 -7.89 14.03
CA LEU A 455 -26.19 -6.59 13.71
C LEU A 455 -26.52 -5.81 14.97
N ALA A 456 -27.17 -6.44 15.95
CA ALA A 456 -27.51 -5.81 17.24
C ALA A 456 -26.27 -5.47 18.08
N ALA A 457 -25.17 -6.23 17.94
CA ALA A 457 -23.92 -5.94 18.64
C ALA A 457 -23.11 -4.79 18.01
N GLY A 458 -23.37 -4.49 16.75
CA GLY A 458 -22.71 -3.42 16.00
C GLY A 458 -23.31 -2.02 16.21
N GLY A 459 -24.53 -1.93 16.73
CA GLY A 459 -25.27 -0.68 17.02
C GLY A 459 -26.38 -0.42 16.02
#